data_c40fdd1ac606ec963f69798376b785eb
#
_entry.id   c40fdd1ac606ec963f69798376b785eb
#
_cell.length_a   1.000
_cell.length_b   1.000
_cell.length_c   1.000
_cell.angle_alpha   90.00
_cell.angle_beta   90.00
_cell.angle_gamma   90.00
#
_symmetry.space_group_name_H-M   'P 1'
#
loop_
_entity.id
_entity.type
_entity.pdbx_description
1 polymer ?
#
loop_
_entity_poly.entity_id
_entity_poly.type
_entity_poly.pdbx_seq_one_letter_code
_entity_poly.pdbx_strand_id
1 'polypeptide(L)'
;MIKAVIFDMDGVITNSEPMHQKAYRMMFDEFNLSVSEELYASFTGMATLPICQKLCEVFTLDTTPQILMASKRKYFKQLFEKSEELNLIDGVLELIQHYHQLNLVLVLASSASMANINLIFEKFDLNRYFKAKISGADLEASKPHPEIFEKAVVLSRVSKTECFVIEDATNGILAAKAAGLFCVAYDGGYSHGQEYSQADRIVTDFKSLRIKNLKSFFKNTP
;
A
#
# COMPACT_ATOMS: atom_id res chain seq x y z
N MET A 1 16.55 -13.23 13.33
CA MET A 1 17.01 -12.90 11.96
C MET A 1 15.79 -12.68 11.11
N ILE A 2 15.77 -11.62 10.28
CA ILE A 2 14.63 -11.37 9.38
C ILE A 2 14.49 -12.52 8.39
N LYS A 3 13.25 -12.97 8.20
CA LYS A 3 12.86 -14.06 7.30
C LYS A 3 11.72 -13.70 6.37
N ALA A 4 10.96 -12.62 6.67
CA ALA A 4 9.88 -12.17 5.81
C ALA A 4 9.85 -10.65 5.67
N VAL A 5 9.41 -10.19 4.51
CA VAL A 5 9.14 -8.78 4.21
C VAL A 5 7.72 -8.65 3.72
N ILE A 6 6.99 -7.71 4.33
CA ILE A 6 5.62 -7.38 3.94
C ILE A 6 5.68 -6.03 3.22
N PHE A 7 5.29 -6.03 1.96
CA PHE A 7 5.27 -4.83 1.12
C PHE A 7 3.86 -4.25 1.05
N ASP A 8 3.74 -2.93 1.17
CA ASP A 8 2.62 -2.24 0.55
C ASP A 8 2.81 -2.20 -0.98
N MET A 9 1.81 -1.73 -1.71
CA MET A 9 1.83 -1.69 -3.18
C MET A 9 1.93 -0.27 -3.73
N ASP A 10 0.93 0.55 -3.42
CA ASP A 10 0.76 1.88 -3.99
C ASP A 10 1.72 2.86 -3.28
N GLY A 11 2.65 3.48 -4.00
CA GLY A 11 3.71 4.31 -3.40
C GLY A 11 4.95 3.54 -2.93
N VAL A 12 4.91 2.19 -2.91
CA VAL A 12 6.05 1.32 -2.58
C VAL A 12 6.50 0.48 -3.77
N ILE A 13 5.61 -0.29 -4.37
CA ILE A 13 5.92 -1.11 -5.55
C ILE A 13 5.68 -0.32 -6.83
N THR A 14 4.56 0.40 -6.91
CA THR A 14 4.17 1.16 -8.08
C THR A 14 3.84 2.61 -7.70
N ASN A 15 4.18 3.54 -8.60
CA ASN A 15 3.69 4.91 -8.51
C ASN A 15 2.30 4.99 -9.14
N SER A 16 1.30 4.45 -8.43
CA SER A 16 -0.10 4.43 -8.88
C SER A 16 -0.94 5.59 -8.35
N GLU A 17 -0.42 6.39 -7.41
CA GLU A 17 -1.15 7.51 -6.79
C GLU A 17 -1.68 8.52 -7.82
N PRO A 18 -0.94 8.95 -8.87
CA PRO A 18 -1.50 9.84 -9.89
C PRO A 18 -2.71 9.25 -10.61
N MET A 19 -2.72 7.92 -10.82
CA MET A 19 -3.86 7.23 -11.43
C MET A 19 -5.03 7.11 -10.47
N HIS A 20 -4.76 6.83 -9.19
CA HIS A 20 -5.78 6.83 -8.13
C HIS A 20 -6.43 8.20 -8.00
N GLN A 21 -5.63 9.27 -7.91
CA GLN A 21 -6.11 10.64 -7.84
C GLN A 21 -7.00 10.99 -9.04
N LYS A 22 -6.56 10.67 -10.25
CA LYS A 22 -7.34 10.91 -11.48
C LYS A 22 -8.67 10.15 -11.48
N ALA A 23 -8.67 8.88 -11.04
CA ALA A 23 -9.89 8.08 -10.95
C ALA A 23 -10.87 8.64 -9.89
N TYR A 24 -10.35 9.13 -8.75
CA TYR A 24 -11.17 9.81 -7.74
C TYR A 24 -11.75 11.12 -8.27
N ARG A 25 -10.96 11.95 -8.94
CA ARG A 25 -11.44 13.22 -9.53
C ARG A 25 -12.57 12.96 -10.54
N MET A 26 -12.41 11.97 -11.43
CA MET A 26 -13.47 11.59 -12.37
C MET A 26 -14.75 11.12 -11.65
N MET A 27 -14.62 10.39 -10.55
CA MET A 27 -15.76 10.01 -9.73
C MET A 27 -16.35 11.24 -8.98
N PHE A 28 -15.52 12.15 -8.46
CA PHE A 28 -16.02 13.39 -7.84
C PHE A 28 -16.81 14.23 -8.83
N ASP A 29 -16.33 14.37 -10.07
CA ASP A 29 -17.04 15.09 -11.13
C ASP A 29 -18.38 14.42 -11.47
N GLU A 30 -18.43 13.07 -11.57
CA GLU A 30 -19.67 12.31 -11.85
C GLU A 30 -20.75 12.55 -10.77
N PHE A 31 -20.34 12.71 -9.51
CA PHE A 31 -21.25 12.91 -8.38
C PHE A 31 -21.34 14.37 -7.90
N ASN A 32 -20.75 15.33 -8.64
CA ASN A 32 -20.71 16.76 -8.31
C ASN A 32 -20.13 17.04 -6.90
N LEU A 33 -19.05 16.35 -6.51
CA LEU A 33 -18.40 16.50 -5.22
C LEU A 33 -17.24 17.50 -5.28
N SER A 34 -17.25 18.49 -4.37
CA SER A 34 -16.13 19.42 -4.17
C SER A 34 -15.27 18.98 -2.99
N VAL A 35 -14.35 18.05 -3.23
CA VAL A 35 -13.44 17.47 -2.22
C VAL A 35 -12.20 18.34 -2.12
N SER A 36 -11.87 18.83 -0.89
CA SER A 36 -10.63 19.60 -0.66
C SER A 36 -9.39 18.72 -0.73
N GLU A 37 -8.24 19.34 -0.99
CA GLU A 37 -6.97 18.62 -1.03
C GLU A 37 -6.61 18.01 0.33
N GLU A 38 -6.96 18.69 1.45
CA GLU A 38 -6.74 18.16 2.81
C GLU A 38 -7.60 16.92 3.07
N LEU A 39 -8.88 16.95 2.65
CA LEU A 39 -9.74 15.79 2.78
C LEU A 39 -9.25 14.65 1.92
N TYR A 40 -8.82 14.93 0.67
CA TYR A 40 -8.26 13.92 -0.23
C TYR A 40 -6.99 13.29 0.35
N ALA A 41 -6.05 14.10 0.84
CA ALA A 41 -4.81 13.62 1.44
C ALA A 41 -5.04 12.67 2.63
N SER A 42 -6.14 12.88 3.40
CA SER A 42 -6.50 11.99 4.51
C SER A 42 -6.90 10.57 4.07
N PHE A 43 -7.14 10.34 2.77
CA PHE A 43 -7.54 9.05 2.22
C PHE A 43 -6.37 8.14 1.84
N THR A 44 -5.16 8.70 1.74
CA THR A 44 -3.97 7.94 1.33
C THR A 44 -3.74 6.75 2.26
N GLY A 45 -3.48 5.58 1.68
CA GLY A 45 -3.31 4.32 2.41
C GLY A 45 -4.61 3.63 2.85
N MET A 46 -5.79 4.27 2.71
CA MET A 46 -7.09 3.67 3.04
C MET A 46 -7.67 2.84 1.88
N ALA A 47 -8.51 1.85 2.21
CA ALA A 47 -9.30 1.14 1.21
C ALA A 47 -10.44 2.02 0.65
N THR A 48 -10.84 1.75 -0.61
CA THR A 48 -11.82 2.59 -1.32
C THR A 48 -13.19 2.65 -0.64
N LEU A 49 -13.67 1.55 -0.04
CA LEU A 49 -15.00 1.53 0.58
C LEU A 49 -15.13 2.47 1.79
N PRO A 50 -14.22 2.46 2.79
CA PRO A 50 -14.20 3.44 3.87
C PRO A 50 -14.14 4.90 3.38
N ILE A 51 -13.36 5.17 2.32
CA ILE A 51 -13.32 6.51 1.71
C ILE A 51 -14.71 6.89 1.19
N CYS A 52 -15.38 5.99 0.45
CA CYS A 52 -16.70 6.24 -0.09
C CYS A 52 -17.76 6.42 1.03
N GLN A 53 -17.66 5.67 2.13
CA GLN A 53 -18.48 5.85 3.33
C GLN A 53 -18.34 7.27 3.89
N LYS A 54 -17.10 7.70 4.12
CA LYS A 54 -16.79 9.05 4.60
C LYS A 54 -17.29 10.14 3.65
N LEU A 55 -17.15 9.95 2.34
CA LEU A 55 -17.70 10.90 1.34
C LEU A 55 -19.23 11.00 1.41
N CYS A 56 -19.93 9.87 1.53
CA CYS A 56 -21.40 9.87 1.69
C CYS A 56 -21.82 10.62 2.95
N GLU A 57 -21.12 10.45 4.07
CA GLU A 57 -21.39 11.13 5.33
C GLU A 57 -21.11 12.64 5.24
N VAL A 58 -19.91 13.02 4.79
CA VAL A 58 -19.46 14.43 4.73
C VAL A 58 -20.33 15.25 3.79
N PHE A 59 -20.70 14.70 2.64
CA PHE A 59 -21.48 15.41 1.62
C PHE A 59 -22.98 15.10 1.67
N THR A 60 -23.43 14.28 2.63
CA THR A 60 -24.84 13.90 2.82
C THR A 60 -25.47 13.43 1.50
N LEU A 61 -24.81 12.47 0.84
CA LEU A 61 -25.17 12.06 -0.52
C LEU A 61 -26.41 11.15 -0.53
N ASP A 62 -27.31 11.39 -1.48
CA ASP A 62 -28.41 10.48 -1.79
C ASP A 62 -27.93 9.34 -2.72
N THR A 63 -26.89 8.61 -2.26
CA THR A 63 -26.33 7.44 -2.94
C THR A 63 -25.65 6.54 -1.94
N THR A 64 -25.21 5.35 -2.36
CA THR A 64 -24.53 4.40 -1.48
C THR A 64 -23.01 4.42 -1.69
N PRO A 65 -22.20 4.11 -0.65
CA PRO A 65 -20.76 3.97 -0.78
C PRO A 65 -20.34 2.96 -1.86
N GLN A 66 -21.14 1.93 -2.07
CA GLN A 66 -20.89 0.89 -3.08
C GLN A 66 -20.98 1.45 -4.52
N ILE A 67 -21.90 2.38 -4.76
CA ILE A 67 -22.06 3.04 -6.06
C ILE A 67 -20.83 3.93 -6.35
N LEU A 68 -20.41 4.76 -5.38
CA LEU A 68 -19.19 5.56 -5.50
C LEU A 68 -17.96 4.66 -5.76
N MET A 69 -17.82 3.58 -4.97
CA MET A 69 -16.72 2.63 -5.13
C MET A 69 -16.72 1.99 -6.51
N ALA A 70 -17.88 1.58 -7.04
CA ALA A 70 -17.99 0.98 -8.36
C ALA A 70 -17.58 1.98 -9.46
N SER A 71 -18.01 3.24 -9.35
CA SER A 71 -17.60 4.32 -10.27
C SER A 71 -16.10 4.55 -10.24
N LYS A 72 -15.51 4.73 -9.05
CA LYS A 72 -14.05 4.91 -8.90
C LYS A 72 -13.27 3.74 -9.50
N ARG A 73 -13.69 2.49 -9.24
CA ARG A 73 -13.04 1.28 -9.78
C ARG A 73 -13.15 1.20 -11.31
N LYS A 74 -14.30 1.59 -11.88
CA LYS A 74 -14.51 1.70 -13.33
C LYS A 74 -13.50 2.68 -13.94
N TYR A 75 -13.36 3.88 -13.37
CA TYR A 75 -12.42 4.88 -13.87
C TYR A 75 -10.96 4.43 -13.71
N PHE A 76 -10.61 3.84 -12.59
CA PHE A 76 -9.26 3.30 -12.40
C PHE A 76 -8.92 2.24 -13.47
N LYS A 77 -9.84 1.30 -13.74
CA LYS A 77 -9.64 0.29 -14.77
C LYS A 77 -9.46 0.90 -16.16
N GLN A 78 -10.29 1.90 -16.53
CA GLN A 78 -10.18 2.60 -17.81
C GLN A 78 -8.83 3.32 -17.95
N LEU A 79 -8.35 3.95 -16.88
CA LEU A 79 -7.05 4.60 -16.86
C LEU A 79 -5.92 3.58 -16.97
N PHE A 80 -6.00 2.48 -16.24
CA PHE A 80 -5.02 1.40 -16.26
C PHE A 80 -4.87 0.77 -17.66
N GLU A 81 -5.99 0.49 -18.35
CA GLU A 81 -5.99 -0.10 -19.69
C GLU A 81 -5.41 0.82 -20.76
N LYS A 82 -5.48 2.15 -20.55
CA LYS A 82 -4.99 3.16 -21.48
C LYS A 82 -3.60 3.68 -21.16
N SER A 83 -3.09 3.39 -19.95
CA SER A 83 -1.86 4.01 -19.48
C SER A 83 -0.63 3.15 -19.76
N GLU A 84 0.32 3.75 -20.48
CA GLU A 84 1.70 3.28 -20.55
C GLU A 84 2.56 3.86 -19.39
N GLU A 85 1.98 4.77 -18.60
CA GLU A 85 2.70 5.57 -17.59
C GLU A 85 2.85 4.84 -16.23
N LEU A 86 2.07 3.77 -15.97
CA LEU A 86 2.24 3.03 -14.72
C LEU A 86 3.51 2.20 -14.76
N ASN A 87 4.45 2.55 -13.90
CA ASN A 87 5.75 1.91 -13.76
C ASN A 87 5.99 1.43 -12.33
N LEU A 88 6.92 0.48 -12.20
CA LEU A 88 7.50 0.17 -10.91
C LEU A 88 8.32 1.36 -10.40
N ILE A 89 8.33 1.55 -9.09
CA ILE A 89 9.20 2.54 -8.45
C ILE A 89 10.66 2.11 -8.61
N ASP A 90 11.53 3.08 -8.90
CA ASP A 90 12.94 2.84 -9.18
C ASP A 90 13.63 2.04 -8.07
N GLY A 91 14.23 0.93 -8.43
CA GLY A 91 14.98 0.07 -7.53
C GLY A 91 14.14 -0.95 -6.75
N VAL A 92 12.79 -0.91 -6.82
CA VAL A 92 11.95 -1.87 -6.09
C VAL A 92 12.05 -3.28 -6.66
N LEU A 93 12.11 -3.43 -7.98
CA LEU A 93 12.21 -4.76 -8.61
C LEU A 93 13.50 -5.45 -8.19
N GLU A 94 14.61 -4.72 -8.21
CA GLU A 94 15.90 -5.24 -7.79
C GLU A 94 15.93 -5.56 -6.28
N LEU A 95 15.19 -4.80 -5.44
CA LEU A 95 15.05 -5.13 -4.04
C LEU A 95 14.27 -6.43 -3.85
N ILE A 96 13.13 -6.57 -4.55
CA ILE A 96 12.30 -7.79 -4.55
C ILE A 96 13.13 -9.01 -4.97
N GLN A 97 13.87 -8.89 -6.08
CA GLN A 97 14.76 -9.95 -6.58
C GLN A 97 15.87 -10.29 -5.57
N HIS A 98 16.47 -9.27 -4.96
CA HIS A 98 17.51 -9.45 -3.94
C HIS A 98 16.96 -10.22 -2.73
N TYR A 99 15.80 -9.86 -2.21
CA TYR A 99 15.18 -10.55 -1.09
C TYR A 99 14.76 -11.98 -1.45
N HIS A 100 14.26 -12.19 -2.66
CA HIS A 100 13.95 -13.53 -3.16
C HIS A 100 15.22 -14.43 -3.24
N GLN A 101 16.34 -13.90 -3.72
CA GLN A 101 17.65 -14.60 -3.74
C GLN A 101 18.17 -14.92 -2.34
N LEU A 102 17.84 -14.10 -1.34
CA LEU A 102 18.14 -14.37 0.08
C LEU A 102 17.15 -15.34 0.74
N ASN A 103 16.23 -15.93 -0.02
CA ASN A 103 15.15 -16.81 0.44
C ASN A 103 14.26 -16.17 1.52
N LEU A 104 14.06 -14.85 1.48
CA LEU A 104 13.06 -14.19 2.31
C LEU A 104 11.66 -14.44 1.76
N VAL A 105 10.72 -14.64 2.65
CA VAL A 105 9.30 -14.73 2.29
C VAL A 105 8.76 -13.34 2.00
N LEU A 106 8.24 -13.11 0.80
CA LEU A 106 7.61 -11.84 0.44
C LEU A 106 6.09 -11.98 0.47
N VAL A 107 5.43 -11.03 1.12
CA VAL A 107 3.97 -10.95 1.20
C VAL A 107 3.54 -9.54 0.80
N LEU A 108 2.48 -9.43 0.00
CA LEU A 108 1.86 -8.14 -0.28
C LEU A 108 0.71 -7.89 0.69
N ALA A 109 0.59 -6.65 1.19
CA ALA A 109 -0.49 -6.18 2.05
C ALA A 109 -0.95 -4.79 1.60
N SER A 110 -1.84 -4.73 0.60
CA SER A 110 -2.31 -3.50 -0.03
C SER A 110 -3.78 -3.22 0.27
N SER A 111 -4.13 -1.96 0.44
CA SER A 111 -5.53 -1.48 0.55
C SER A 111 -6.32 -1.57 -0.76
N ALA A 112 -5.66 -1.84 -1.89
CA ALA A 112 -6.29 -2.03 -3.19
C ALA A 112 -7.15 -3.30 -3.23
N SER A 113 -8.13 -3.33 -4.16
CA SER A 113 -8.90 -4.56 -4.43
C SER A 113 -8.02 -5.65 -5.03
N MET A 114 -8.36 -6.92 -4.77
CA MET A 114 -7.61 -8.05 -5.34
C MET A 114 -7.54 -8.00 -6.87
N ALA A 115 -8.59 -7.48 -7.53
CA ALA A 115 -8.58 -7.28 -8.98
C ALA A 115 -7.47 -6.31 -9.43
N ASN A 116 -7.30 -5.17 -8.75
CA ASN A 116 -6.23 -4.22 -9.05
C ASN A 116 -4.85 -4.79 -8.73
N ILE A 117 -4.72 -5.49 -7.59
CA ILE A 117 -3.48 -6.18 -7.22
C ILE A 117 -3.06 -7.15 -8.32
N ASN A 118 -4.00 -7.97 -8.82
CA ASN A 118 -3.69 -8.94 -9.87
C ASN A 118 -3.28 -8.26 -11.18
N LEU A 119 -3.96 -7.20 -11.60
CA LEU A 119 -3.59 -6.43 -12.80
C LEU A 119 -2.14 -5.93 -12.74
N ILE A 120 -1.73 -5.36 -11.60
CA ILE A 120 -0.37 -4.84 -11.38
C ILE A 120 0.64 -6.00 -11.35
N PHE A 121 0.34 -7.06 -10.61
CA PHE A 121 1.23 -8.21 -10.47
C PHE A 121 1.42 -8.97 -11.79
N GLU A 122 0.40 -9.04 -12.64
CA GLU A 122 0.49 -9.62 -13.99
C GLU A 122 1.30 -8.71 -14.92
N LYS A 123 1.02 -7.40 -14.92
CA LYS A 123 1.73 -6.43 -15.77
C LYS A 123 3.25 -6.47 -15.56
N PHE A 124 3.70 -6.62 -14.31
CA PHE A 124 5.13 -6.57 -13.94
C PHE A 124 5.74 -7.93 -13.59
N ASP A 125 5.02 -9.05 -13.84
CA ASP A 125 5.47 -10.43 -13.58
C ASP A 125 5.97 -10.63 -12.12
N LEU A 126 5.24 -10.07 -11.14
CA LEU A 126 5.63 -10.12 -9.73
C LEU A 126 5.16 -11.38 -9.01
N ASN A 127 4.19 -12.12 -9.57
CA ASN A 127 3.60 -13.30 -8.92
C ASN A 127 4.63 -14.36 -8.51
N ARG A 128 5.72 -14.49 -9.26
CA ARG A 128 6.78 -15.47 -9.00
C ARG A 128 7.63 -15.18 -7.76
N TYR A 129 7.58 -13.94 -7.23
CA TYR A 129 8.38 -13.54 -6.07
C TYR A 129 7.60 -13.60 -4.76
N PHE A 130 6.29 -13.43 -4.81
CA PHE A 130 5.45 -13.27 -3.62
C PHE A 130 4.74 -14.56 -3.26
N LYS A 131 4.87 -14.96 -1.98
CA LYS A 131 4.19 -16.14 -1.42
C LYS A 131 2.68 -15.93 -1.28
N ALA A 132 2.25 -14.70 -0.93
CA ALA A 132 0.86 -14.36 -0.72
C ALA A 132 0.60 -12.87 -1.02
N LYS A 133 -0.67 -12.57 -1.33
CA LYS A 133 -1.19 -11.23 -1.53
C LYS A 133 -2.45 -11.06 -0.68
N ILE A 134 -2.59 -9.92 -0.01
CA ILE A 134 -3.76 -9.55 0.79
C ILE A 134 -4.33 -8.26 0.26
N SER A 135 -5.64 -8.27 0.01
CA SER A 135 -6.43 -7.10 -0.32
C SER A 135 -7.08 -6.57 0.96
N GLY A 136 -6.77 -5.35 1.33
CA GLY A 136 -7.45 -4.64 2.41
C GLY A 136 -8.91 -4.33 2.10
N ALA A 137 -9.30 -4.36 0.81
CA ALA A 137 -10.69 -4.17 0.41
C ALA A 137 -11.61 -5.34 0.80
N ASP A 138 -11.04 -6.49 1.16
CA ASP A 138 -11.77 -7.71 1.53
C ASP A 138 -11.74 -7.94 3.06
N LEU A 139 -11.22 -6.97 3.83
CA LEU A 139 -11.09 -7.02 5.28
C LEU A 139 -12.22 -6.25 5.97
N GLU A 140 -12.45 -6.58 7.26
CA GLU A 140 -13.44 -5.89 8.09
C GLU A 140 -13.02 -4.46 8.40
N ALA A 141 -11.71 -4.25 8.62
CA ALA A 141 -11.17 -2.93 8.92
C ALA A 141 -10.01 -2.55 7.98
N SER A 142 -10.02 -1.28 7.54
CA SER A 142 -8.98 -0.69 6.70
C SER A 142 -7.83 -0.14 7.55
N LYS A 143 -6.63 0.02 6.98
CA LYS A 143 -5.55 0.82 7.57
C LYS A 143 -6.13 2.18 8.05
N PRO A 144 -5.84 2.63 9.28
CA PRO A 144 -4.74 2.24 10.15
C PRO A 144 -5.01 1.03 11.09
N HIS A 145 -6.10 0.28 10.92
CA HIS A 145 -6.33 -0.93 11.68
C HIS A 145 -5.28 -2.00 11.34
N PRO A 146 -4.73 -2.77 12.32
CA PRO A 146 -3.62 -3.70 12.10
C PRO A 146 -3.96 -4.97 11.33
N GLU A 147 -5.24 -5.28 11.12
CA GLU A 147 -5.74 -6.55 10.60
C GLU A 147 -4.99 -7.05 9.36
N ILE A 148 -4.71 -6.15 8.41
CA ILE A 148 -4.04 -6.52 7.15
C ILE A 148 -2.62 -7.06 7.40
N PHE A 149 -1.88 -6.45 8.33
CA PHE A 149 -0.52 -6.86 8.65
C PHE A 149 -0.49 -8.09 9.55
N GLU A 150 -1.44 -8.24 10.48
CA GLU A 150 -1.59 -9.46 11.26
C GLU A 150 -1.85 -10.67 10.36
N LYS A 151 -2.78 -10.54 9.39
CA LYS A 151 -3.02 -11.57 8.38
C LYS A 151 -1.80 -11.83 7.49
N ALA A 152 -1.03 -10.77 7.14
CA ALA A 152 0.20 -10.93 6.37
C ALA A 152 1.26 -11.76 7.12
N VAL A 153 1.42 -11.53 8.42
CA VAL A 153 2.29 -12.34 9.28
C VAL A 153 1.84 -13.81 9.28
N VAL A 154 0.56 -14.08 9.45
CA VAL A 154 0.02 -15.46 9.40
C VAL A 154 0.32 -16.13 8.06
N LEU A 155 0.08 -15.45 6.94
CA LEU A 155 0.34 -16.00 5.60
C LEU A 155 1.82 -16.16 5.30
N SER A 156 2.69 -15.35 5.89
CA SER A 156 4.13 -15.53 5.77
C SER A 156 4.59 -16.87 6.37
N ARG A 157 3.90 -17.37 7.39
CA ARG A 157 4.30 -18.52 8.25
C ARG A 157 5.64 -18.28 8.96
N VAL A 158 5.95 -17.02 9.25
CA VAL A 158 7.18 -16.59 9.93
C VAL A 158 6.77 -15.87 11.22
N SER A 159 7.61 -15.97 12.26
CA SER A 159 7.37 -15.23 13.52
C SER A 159 7.31 -13.72 13.25
N LYS A 160 6.39 -13.02 13.91
CA LYS A 160 6.23 -11.56 13.80
C LYS A 160 7.55 -10.81 14.04
N THR A 161 8.37 -11.24 14.97
CA THR A 161 9.68 -10.66 15.29
C THR A 161 10.73 -10.87 14.20
N GLU A 162 10.43 -11.69 13.20
CA GLU A 162 11.29 -11.95 12.04
C GLU A 162 10.72 -11.34 10.75
N CYS A 163 9.64 -10.53 10.88
CA CYS A 163 9.00 -9.81 9.80
C CYS A 163 9.26 -8.31 9.92
N PHE A 164 9.29 -7.60 8.78
CA PHE A 164 9.17 -6.16 8.75
C PHE A 164 8.30 -5.70 7.57
N VAL A 165 7.81 -4.46 7.68
CA VAL A 165 6.94 -3.83 6.69
C VAL A 165 7.70 -2.74 5.94
N ILE A 166 7.43 -2.58 4.65
CA ILE A 166 7.81 -1.40 3.86
C ILE A 166 6.50 -0.70 3.44
N GLU A 167 6.37 0.56 3.81
CA GLU A 167 5.17 1.37 3.67
C GLU A 167 5.53 2.83 3.36
N ASP A 168 4.64 3.57 2.70
CA ASP A 168 4.83 4.98 2.33
C ASP A 168 3.78 5.93 2.90
N ALA A 169 2.69 5.39 3.49
CA ALA A 169 1.56 6.18 3.96
C ALA A 169 1.42 6.16 5.48
N THR A 170 1.01 7.28 6.07
CA THR A 170 0.75 7.41 7.51
C THR A 170 -0.17 6.32 8.04
N ASN A 171 -1.29 6.06 7.36
CA ASN A 171 -2.26 5.03 7.78
C ASN A 171 -1.66 3.62 7.79
N GLY A 172 -0.79 3.32 6.83
CA GLY A 172 -0.12 2.03 6.77
C GLY A 172 0.97 1.88 7.82
N ILE A 173 1.75 2.93 8.08
CA ILE A 173 2.75 2.94 9.15
C ILE A 173 2.06 2.71 10.51
N LEU A 174 0.97 3.44 10.79
CA LEU A 174 0.19 3.26 12.01
C LEU A 174 -0.35 1.83 12.14
N ALA A 175 -0.86 1.24 11.05
CA ALA A 175 -1.34 -0.14 11.02
C ALA A 175 -0.21 -1.14 11.32
N ALA A 176 0.98 -0.95 10.74
CA ALA A 176 2.15 -1.80 10.98
C ALA A 176 2.61 -1.70 12.45
N LYS A 177 2.64 -0.49 13.00
CA LYS A 177 3.00 -0.27 14.42
C LYS A 177 1.95 -0.84 15.37
N ALA A 178 0.66 -0.71 15.07
CA ALA A 178 -0.42 -1.32 15.84
C ALA A 178 -0.35 -2.86 15.80
N ALA A 179 0.08 -3.45 14.68
CA ALA A 179 0.37 -4.88 14.58
C ALA A 179 1.65 -5.30 15.35
N GLY A 180 2.41 -4.35 15.88
CA GLY A 180 3.68 -4.59 16.59
C GLY A 180 4.80 -5.05 15.67
N LEU A 181 4.81 -4.59 14.41
CA LEU A 181 5.84 -4.89 13.42
C LEU A 181 6.87 -3.76 13.33
N PHE A 182 8.08 -4.13 12.97
CA PHE A 182 9.08 -3.16 12.53
C PHE A 182 8.65 -2.59 11.18
N CYS A 183 8.59 -1.25 11.08
CA CYS A 183 8.12 -0.55 9.91
C CYS A 183 9.22 0.35 9.34
N VAL A 184 9.53 0.16 8.07
CA VAL A 184 10.35 1.04 7.26
C VAL A 184 9.43 1.92 6.44
N ALA A 185 9.47 3.22 6.67
CA ALA A 185 8.80 4.18 5.81
C ALA A 185 9.66 4.45 4.57
N TYR A 186 9.05 4.34 3.40
CA TYR A 186 9.65 4.74 2.14
C TYR A 186 9.15 6.13 1.75
N ASP A 187 10.03 7.12 1.84
CA ASP A 187 9.78 8.50 1.42
C ASP A 187 10.37 8.73 0.02
N GLY A 188 9.72 8.19 -0.99
CA GLY A 188 10.10 8.34 -2.39
C GLY A 188 9.61 9.62 -3.06
N GLY A 189 8.90 10.48 -2.32
CA GLY A 189 8.30 11.72 -2.84
C GLY A 189 7.03 11.50 -3.66
N TYR A 190 6.45 10.31 -3.63
CA TYR A 190 5.23 9.97 -4.37
C TYR A 190 3.95 10.26 -3.56
N SER A 191 4.01 10.19 -2.23
CA SER A 191 2.89 10.37 -1.31
C SER A 191 3.06 11.66 -0.51
N HIS A 192 2.37 12.73 -0.92
CA HIS A 192 2.47 14.03 -0.27
C HIS A 192 1.70 14.08 1.06
N GLY A 193 2.21 14.89 2.02
CA GLY A 193 1.53 15.16 3.29
C GLY A 193 1.50 13.97 4.25
N GLN A 194 2.38 12.99 4.10
CA GLN A 194 2.46 11.82 4.98
C GLN A 194 3.39 12.07 6.17
N GLU A 195 3.04 11.49 7.33
CA GLU A 195 3.79 11.56 8.56
C GLU A 195 4.52 10.24 8.83
N TYR A 196 5.84 10.30 8.89
CA TYR A 196 6.70 9.12 9.03
C TYR A 196 7.27 8.93 10.44
N SER A 197 6.93 9.82 11.40
CA SER A 197 7.52 9.85 12.76
C SER A 197 7.31 8.56 13.56
N GLN A 198 6.29 7.76 13.24
CA GLN A 198 6.01 6.48 13.90
C GLN A 198 6.77 5.30 13.28
N ALA A 199 7.41 5.48 12.13
CA ALA A 199 8.21 4.42 11.53
C ALA A 199 9.52 4.20 12.30
N ASP A 200 10.00 2.96 12.34
CA ASP A 200 11.27 2.62 12.98
C ASP A 200 12.48 3.10 12.14
N ARG A 201 12.27 3.25 10.84
CA ARG A 201 13.26 3.76 9.89
C ARG A 201 12.56 4.52 8.76
N ILE A 202 13.25 5.52 8.21
CA ILE A 202 12.83 6.24 7.01
C ILE A 202 13.93 6.04 5.97
N VAL A 203 13.55 5.70 4.75
CA VAL A 203 14.46 5.57 3.60
C VAL A 203 13.87 6.29 2.40
N THR A 204 14.74 6.89 1.60
CA THR A 204 14.37 7.63 0.38
C THR A 204 14.70 6.87 -0.90
N ASP A 205 15.40 5.75 -0.77
CA ASP A 205 15.73 4.84 -1.88
C ASP A 205 15.78 3.39 -1.41
N PHE A 206 15.52 2.46 -2.33
CA PHE A 206 15.56 1.03 -2.04
C PHE A 206 16.97 0.44 -2.00
N LYS A 207 18.01 1.18 -2.44
CA LYS A 207 19.39 0.69 -2.41
C LYS A 207 19.86 0.53 -0.97
N SER A 208 19.41 1.41 -0.08
CA SER A 208 19.70 1.37 1.36
C SER A 208 19.18 0.10 2.04
N LEU A 209 18.13 -0.51 1.47
CA LEU A 209 17.52 -1.75 1.96
C LEU A 209 18.17 -3.03 1.40
N ARG A 210 19.06 -2.92 0.40
CA ARG A 210 19.83 -4.06 -0.16
C ARG A 210 21.01 -4.44 0.72
N ILE A 211 20.78 -4.82 1.95
CA ILE A 211 21.83 -5.05 2.93
C ILE A 211 22.20 -6.52 2.95
N LYS A 212 23.51 -6.83 2.78
CA LYS A 212 24.03 -8.21 2.87
C LYS A 212 23.80 -8.84 4.26
N ASN A 213 23.67 -8.01 5.31
CA ASN A 213 23.42 -8.47 6.66
C ASN A 213 22.27 -7.67 7.29
N LEU A 214 21.03 -8.10 7.04
CA LEU A 214 19.83 -7.51 7.63
C LEU A 214 19.83 -7.45 9.16
N LYS A 215 20.65 -8.29 9.85
CA LYS A 215 20.78 -8.25 11.32
C LYS A 215 21.28 -6.91 11.85
N SER A 216 22.22 -6.27 11.15
CA SER A 216 22.78 -4.99 11.62
C SER A 216 21.80 -3.83 11.42
N PHE A 217 20.96 -3.91 10.39
CA PHE A 217 19.95 -2.89 10.09
C PHE A 217 18.88 -2.80 11.19
N PHE A 218 18.53 -3.94 11.81
CA PHE A 218 17.51 -4.03 12.85
C PHE A 218 18.07 -4.01 14.28
N LYS A 219 19.41 -4.02 14.49
CA LYS A 219 20.02 -4.09 15.82
C LYS A 219 20.03 -2.76 16.59
N ASN A 220 19.78 -1.63 15.95
CA ASN A 220 19.84 -0.30 16.57
C ASN A 220 18.44 0.27 16.86
N THR A 221 17.47 -0.58 17.08
CA THR A 221 16.15 -0.19 17.60
C THR A 221 16.18 -0.30 19.11
N PRO A 222 15.82 0.77 19.86
CA PRO A 222 15.83 0.76 21.32
C PRO A 222 14.87 -0.24 21.90
#